data_029bb08fa53a835312a67970efe13153
#
_entry.id   029bb08fa53a835312a67970efe13153
#
_cell.length_a   1.000
_cell.length_b   1.000
_cell.length_c   1.000
_cell.angle_alpha   90.00
_cell.angle_beta   90.00
_cell.angle_gamma   90.00
#
_symmetry.space_group_name_H-M   'P 1'
#
loop_
_entity.id
_entity.type
_entity.pdbx_description
1 polymer ?
#
loop_
_entity_poly.entity_id
_entity_poly.type
_entity_poly.pdbx_seq_one_letter_code
_entity_poly.pdbx_strand_id
1 'polypeptide(L)'
;AVDEAGEPMTEEKFNALDERRKREMRENGKQVQERLDDVVRNIKAEDKATKDALAELERSTALSVLGHRVEEIRGKHQGNEKLLAYLGAVQEDVLANLDDFKGGGEEQPSPLPFLKLAKQEPSFARYSVNVIVNHGEAKGAPCVFETNPTYYNLFGRIEHRFQMGAAITDFTMIKAGALHKANGGFLVIGALDLLRNIFSYDSLKRAVRNREVKIEDVWEQYRLVTTSAMKPEPIPLDLKII
;
A
#
# COMPACT_ATOMS: atom_id res chain seq x y z
N ALA A 1 38.45 2.65 38.38
CA ALA A 1 39.87 2.74 38.75
C ALA A 1 40.38 1.36 39.12
N VAL A 2 41.64 1.09 38.87
CA VAL A 2 42.35 -0.13 39.29
C VAL A 2 43.40 0.26 40.29
N ASP A 3 43.75 -0.67 41.21
CA ASP A 3 44.84 -0.48 42.16
C ASP A 3 46.21 -0.80 41.53
N GLU A 4 47.27 -0.70 42.31
CA GLU A 4 48.67 -0.97 41.84
C GLU A 4 48.86 -2.43 41.40
N ALA A 5 48.00 -3.33 41.76
CA ALA A 5 47.98 -4.73 41.33
C ALA A 5 47.10 -4.99 40.08
N GLY A 6 46.43 -3.95 39.50
CA GLY A 6 45.55 -4.07 38.36
C GLY A 6 44.14 -4.56 38.68
N GLU A 7 43.79 -4.68 39.96
CA GLU A 7 42.47 -5.11 40.37
C GLU A 7 41.50 -3.92 40.51
N PRO A 8 40.16 -4.15 40.31
CA PRO A 8 39.17 -3.10 40.51
C PRO A 8 39.26 -2.49 41.91
N MET A 9 39.37 -1.17 41.99
CA MET A 9 39.47 -0.44 43.23
C MET A 9 38.13 -0.47 43.99
N THR A 10 38.14 -1.02 45.23
CA THR A 10 36.96 -1.00 46.12
C THR A 10 36.79 0.39 46.74
N GLU A 11 35.59 0.72 47.21
CA GLU A 11 35.30 1.99 47.91
C GLU A 11 36.16 2.16 49.17
N GLU A 12 36.45 1.11 49.89
CA GLU A 12 37.29 1.13 51.05
C GLU A 12 38.73 1.50 50.74
N LYS A 13 39.32 0.91 49.69
CA LYS A 13 40.67 1.26 49.19
C LYS A 13 40.74 2.71 48.68
N PHE A 14 39.68 3.17 47.97
CA PHE A 14 39.59 4.55 47.50
C PHE A 14 39.53 5.56 48.70
N ASN A 15 38.73 5.24 49.71
CA ASN A 15 38.57 6.10 50.87
C ASN A 15 39.83 6.19 51.75
N ALA A 16 40.68 5.17 51.69
CA ALA A 16 41.98 5.14 52.42
C ALA A 16 43.09 5.97 51.72
N LEU A 17 42.87 6.44 50.47
CA LEU A 17 43.85 7.25 49.77
C LEU A 17 43.92 8.67 50.33
N ASP A 18 45.10 9.32 50.16
CA ASP A 18 45.32 10.72 50.43
C ASP A 18 44.45 11.64 49.51
N GLU A 19 44.03 12.74 50.00
CA GLU A 19 43.14 13.69 49.29
C GLU A 19 43.69 14.19 47.93
N ARG A 20 45.01 14.27 47.78
CA ARG A 20 45.66 14.62 46.52
C ARG A 20 45.47 13.55 45.47
N ARG A 21 45.70 12.27 45.83
CA ARG A 21 45.47 11.12 44.93
C ARG A 21 44.00 10.91 44.59
N LYS A 22 43.11 11.17 45.54
CA LYS A 22 41.66 11.14 45.26
C LYS A 22 41.24 12.17 44.19
N ARG A 23 41.76 13.37 44.29
CA ARG A 23 41.50 14.44 43.27
C ARG A 23 42.04 14.08 41.92
N GLU A 24 43.28 13.59 41.85
CA GLU A 24 43.91 13.19 40.60
C GLU A 24 43.17 12.03 39.95
N MET A 25 42.73 11.02 40.72
CA MET A 25 41.91 9.94 40.17
C MET A 25 40.54 10.42 39.71
N ARG A 26 39.89 11.33 40.40
CA ARG A 26 38.60 11.91 39.93
C ARG A 26 38.78 12.69 38.65
N GLU A 27 39.83 13.51 38.55
CA GLU A 27 40.13 14.29 37.36
C GLU A 27 40.42 13.38 36.15
N ASN A 28 41.30 12.40 36.35
CA ASN A 28 41.59 11.39 35.31
C ASN A 28 40.33 10.60 34.93
N GLY A 29 39.50 10.23 35.91
CA GLY A 29 38.22 9.57 35.64
C GLY A 29 37.28 10.42 34.80
N LYS A 30 37.20 11.71 35.10
CA LYS A 30 36.41 12.66 34.32
C LYS A 30 36.95 12.82 32.88
N GLN A 31 38.26 12.97 32.72
CA GLN A 31 38.86 13.06 31.37
C GLN A 31 38.63 11.78 30.55
N VAL A 32 38.75 10.60 31.19
CA VAL A 32 38.46 9.31 30.52
C VAL A 32 36.99 9.23 30.13
N GLN A 33 36.08 9.66 31.01
CA GLN A 33 34.65 9.67 30.71
C GLN A 33 34.30 10.62 29.54
N GLU A 34 34.88 11.83 29.53
CA GLU A 34 34.69 12.79 28.44
C GLU A 34 35.19 12.23 27.08
N ARG A 35 36.37 11.58 27.08
CA ARG A 35 36.90 10.91 25.90
C ARG A 35 36.03 9.75 25.44
N LEU A 36 35.50 8.96 26.39
CA LEU A 36 34.61 7.87 26.08
C LEU A 36 33.31 8.36 25.44
N ASP A 37 32.73 9.43 26.01
CA ASP A 37 31.51 10.05 25.49
C ASP A 37 31.72 10.62 24.07
N ASP A 38 32.88 11.20 23.80
CA ASP A 38 33.25 11.70 22.45
C ASP A 38 33.41 10.54 21.45
N VAL A 39 34.07 9.45 21.86
CA VAL A 39 34.20 8.24 21.00
C VAL A 39 32.84 7.63 20.71
N VAL A 40 31.96 7.48 21.73
CA VAL A 40 30.62 6.95 21.54
C VAL A 40 29.79 7.86 20.61
N ARG A 41 29.94 9.19 20.73
CA ARG A 41 29.29 10.15 19.84
C ARG A 41 29.76 9.99 18.39
N ASN A 42 31.06 9.85 18.18
CA ASN A 42 31.63 9.66 16.86
C ASN A 42 31.20 8.35 16.23
N ILE A 43 31.21 7.23 17.01
CA ILE A 43 30.73 5.93 16.52
C ILE A 43 29.26 6.04 16.07
N LYS A 44 28.39 6.69 16.88
CA LYS A 44 26.99 6.88 16.50
C LYS A 44 26.83 7.74 15.24
N ALA A 45 27.67 8.75 15.06
CA ALA A 45 27.64 9.60 13.86
C ALA A 45 28.07 8.83 12.61
N GLU A 46 29.14 8.03 12.71
CA GLU A 46 29.62 7.17 11.60
C GLU A 46 28.62 6.04 11.27
N ASP A 47 28.02 5.43 12.28
CA ASP A 47 26.98 4.39 12.09
C ASP A 47 25.77 4.98 11.36
N LYS A 48 25.35 6.18 11.75
CA LYS A 48 24.28 6.90 11.03
C LYS A 48 24.67 7.22 9.59
N ALA A 49 25.85 7.78 9.36
CA ALA A 49 26.31 8.12 8.01
C ALA A 49 26.39 6.88 7.11
N THR A 50 26.86 5.75 7.66
CA THR A 50 26.90 4.47 6.95
C THR A 50 25.52 3.97 6.57
N LYS A 51 24.55 4.05 7.50
CA LYS A 51 23.16 3.67 7.24
C LYS A 51 22.53 4.57 6.17
N ASP A 52 22.76 5.87 6.24
CA ASP A 52 22.24 6.82 5.27
C ASP A 52 22.83 6.56 3.87
N ALA A 53 24.14 6.30 3.79
CA ALA A 53 24.81 5.95 2.53
C ALA A 53 24.33 4.63 1.93
N LEU A 54 24.07 3.61 2.78
CA LEU A 54 23.52 2.33 2.35
C LEU A 54 22.10 2.52 1.80
N ALA A 55 21.25 3.25 2.51
CA ALA A 55 19.89 3.53 2.06
C ALA A 55 19.85 4.27 0.72
N GLU A 56 20.77 5.23 0.50
CA GLU A 56 20.86 5.94 -0.78
C GLU A 56 21.35 5.01 -1.90
N LEU A 57 22.31 4.14 -1.63
CA LEU A 57 22.77 3.13 -2.60
C LEU A 57 21.64 2.17 -2.99
N GLU A 58 20.89 1.67 -2.01
CA GLU A 58 19.73 0.81 -2.26
C GLU A 58 18.66 1.51 -3.09
N ARG A 59 18.36 2.77 -2.75
CA ARG A 59 17.42 3.59 -3.50
C ARG A 59 17.87 3.82 -4.94
N SER A 60 19.12 4.17 -5.16
CA SER A 60 19.66 4.41 -6.51
C SER A 60 19.67 3.14 -7.35
N THR A 61 19.99 1.99 -6.75
CA THR A 61 19.96 0.69 -7.40
C THR A 61 18.53 0.31 -7.80
N ALA A 62 17.57 0.44 -6.89
CA ALA A 62 16.16 0.18 -7.16
C ALA A 62 15.62 1.11 -8.27
N LEU A 63 15.98 2.38 -8.23
CA LEU A 63 15.60 3.37 -9.25
C LEU A 63 16.13 3.01 -10.63
N SER A 64 17.36 2.52 -10.72
CA SER A 64 17.95 2.06 -11.98
C SER A 64 17.18 0.88 -12.59
N VAL A 65 16.80 -0.10 -11.77
CA VAL A 65 16.07 -1.29 -12.24
C VAL A 65 14.63 -0.96 -12.58
N LEU A 66 13.91 -0.29 -11.67
CA LEU A 66 12.51 0.08 -11.86
C LEU A 66 12.33 1.13 -12.94
N GLY A 67 13.20 2.14 -12.97
CA GLY A 67 13.13 3.25 -13.91
C GLY A 67 13.09 2.78 -15.35
N HIS A 68 13.96 1.83 -15.71
CA HIS A 68 13.97 1.27 -17.06
C HIS A 68 12.63 0.62 -17.43
N ARG A 69 12.04 -0.17 -16.53
CA ARG A 69 10.74 -0.84 -16.77
C ARG A 69 9.59 0.14 -16.84
N VAL A 70 9.58 1.11 -15.95
CA VAL A 70 8.55 2.15 -15.94
C VAL A 70 8.60 3.00 -17.20
N GLU A 71 9.81 3.40 -17.64
CA GLU A 71 9.98 4.17 -18.88
C GLU A 71 9.59 3.37 -20.14
N GLU A 72 9.84 2.08 -20.19
CA GLU A 72 9.37 1.21 -21.28
C GLU A 72 7.83 1.25 -21.40
N ILE A 73 7.13 1.14 -20.27
CA ILE A 73 5.65 1.19 -20.24
C ILE A 73 5.15 2.60 -20.58
N ARG A 74 5.77 3.64 -20.02
CA ARG A 74 5.46 5.04 -20.31
C ARG A 74 5.59 5.35 -21.81
N GLY A 75 6.65 4.84 -22.44
CA GLY A 75 6.88 5.02 -23.87
C GLY A 75 5.76 4.42 -24.74
N LYS A 76 5.17 3.30 -24.31
CA LYS A 76 4.06 2.64 -25.02
C LYS A 76 2.71 3.34 -24.82
N HIS A 77 2.55 4.13 -23.76
CA HIS A 77 1.26 4.69 -23.33
C HIS A 77 1.29 6.20 -23.09
N GLN A 78 2.07 6.96 -23.86
CA GLN A 78 2.29 8.40 -23.70
C GLN A 78 1.00 9.25 -23.72
N GLY A 79 -0.07 8.76 -24.34
CA GLY A 79 -1.37 9.46 -24.40
C GLY A 79 -2.29 9.21 -23.20
N ASN A 80 -1.90 8.43 -22.21
CA ASN A 80 -2.73 8.08 -21.06
C ASN A 80 -2.19 8.70 -19.76
N GLU A 81 -2.59 9.95 -19.48
CA GLU A 81 -2.11 10.69 -18.30
C GLU A 81 -2.40 9.97 -16.97
N LYS A 82 -3.57 9.30 -16.85
CA LYS A 82 -3.91 8.54 -15.63
C LYS A 82 -2.97 7.36 -15.41
N LEU A 83 -2.62 6.65 -16.48
CA LEU A 83 -1.66 5.55 -16.39
C LEU A 83 -0.27 6.07 -16.04
N LEU A 84 0.15 7.19 -16.64
CA LEU A 84 1.47 7.79 -16.33
C LEU A 84 1.56 8.24 -14.86
N ALA A 85 0.49 8.86 -14.35
CA ALA A 85 0.41 9.24 -12.94
C ALA A 85 0.44 8.02 -12.00
N TYR A 86 -0.30 6.96 -12.34
CA TYR A 86 -0.29 5.70 -11.59
C TYR A 86 1.11 5.07 -11.55
N LEU A 87 1.81 4.99 -12.68
CA LEU A 87 3.16 4.45 -12.74
C LEU A 87 4.15 5.27 -11.90
N GLY A 88 3.97 6.60 -11.86
CA GLY A 88 4.73 7.47 -10.95
C GLY A 88 4.48 7.13 -9.49
N ALA A 89 3.21 7.01 -9.10
CA ALA A 89 2.84 6.66 -7.73
C ALA A 89 3.35 5.27 -7.31
N VAL A 90 3.29 4.28 -8.21
CA VAL A 90 3.86 2.94 -7.97
C VAL A 90 5.38 3.02 -7.76
N GLN A 91 6.07 3.78 -8.59
CA GLN A 91 7.53 3.93 -8.45
C GLN A 91 7.91 4.58 -7.12
N GLU A 92 7.21 5.63 -6.71
CA GLU A 92 7.43 6.29 -5.42
C GLU A 92 7.14 5.37 -4.24
N ASP A 93 6.03 4.62 -4.28
CA ASP A 93 5.64 3.70 -3.22
C ASP A 93 6.64 2.54 -3.09
N VAL A 94 7.13 1.96 -4.19
CA VAL A 94 8.15 0.93 -4.16
C VAL A 94 9.45 1.45 -3.55
N LEU A 95 9.87 2.68 -3.90
CA LEU A 95 11.07 3.29 -3.34
C LEU A 95 10.93 3.64 -1.85
N ALA A 96 9.72 3.95 -1.40
CA ALA A 96 9.43 4.21 0.01
C ALA A 96 9.38 2.91 0.85
N ASN A 97 9.09 1.77 0.21
CA ASN A 97 8.90 0.48 0.89
C ASN A 97 9.87 -0.59 0.34
N LEU A 98 11.12 -0.22 0.10
CA LEU A 98 12.12 -1.15 -0.47
C LEU A 98 12.34 -2.39 0.38
N ASP A 99 12.17 -2.30 1.68
CA ASP A 99 12.33 -3.42 2.61
C ASP A 99 11.33 -4.56 2.35
N ASP A 100 10.15 -4.24 1.81
CA ASP A 100 9.15 -5.25 1.42
C ASP A 100 9.64 -6.13 0.25
N PHE A 101 10.56 -5.60 -0.57
CA PHE A 101 11.10 -6.26 -1.77
C PHE A 101 12.45 -6.94 -1.54
N LYS A 102 13.12 -6.62 -0.45
CA LYS A 102 14.36 -7.30 -0.07
C LYS A 102 14.01 -8.67 0.49
N GLY A 103 13.65 -9.65 -0.33
CA GLY A 103 13.21 -10.99 0.09
C GLY A 103 13.81 -11.42 1.43
N GLY A 104 13.01 -12.03 2.30
CA GLY A 104 13.32 -12.25 3.71
C GLY A 104 14.78 -12.58 3.99
N GLY A 105 15.50 -11.60 4.48
CA GLY A 105 16.81 -11.82 5.09
C GLY A 105 16.65 -12.90 6.14
N GLU A 106 17.66 -13.73 6.30
CA GLU A 106 17.77 -14.89 7.17
C GLU A 106 16.82 -14.78 8.38
N GLU A 107 15.87 -15.70 8.45
CA GLU A 107 14.96 -15.80 9.59
C GLU A 107 15.81 -15.90 10.88
N GLN A 108 16.02 -14.77 11.55
CA GLN A 108 16.51 -14.85 12.90
C GLN A 108 15.50 -15.67 13.68
N PRO A 109 15.92 -16.77 14.32
CA PRO A 109 15.02 -17.63 15.08
C PRO A 109 14.39 -16.78 16.20
N SER A 110 13.14 -16.36 15.96
CA SER A 110 12.39 -15.64 16.99
C SER A 110 12.10 -16.61 18.13
N PRO A 111 12.47 -16.30 19.37
CA PRO A 111 12.27 -17.20 20.51
C PRO A 111 10.79 -17.44 20.85
N LEU A 112 9.86 -16.76 20.17
CA LEU A 112 8.42 -16.86 20.44
C LEU A 112 7.64 -17.12 19.15
N PRO A 113 7.19 -18.37 18.89
CA PRO A 113 6.51 -18.77 17.66
C PRO A 113 5.21 -18.00 17.36
N PHE A 114 4.51 -17.49 18.39
CA PHE A 114 3.26 -16.76 18.22
C PHE A 114 3.45 -15.31 17.70
N LEU A 115 4.64 -14.72 17.84
CA LEU A 115 4.98 -13.42 17.24
C LEU A 115 5.21 -13.51 15.72
N LYS A 116 5.42 -14.71 15.17
CA LYS A 116 5.46 -14.92 13.71
C LYS A 116 4.12 -14.63 13.03
N LEU A 117 3.01 -14.78 13.74
CA LEU A 117 1.67 -14.41 13.22
C LEU A 117 1.46 -12.90 13.04
N ALA A 118 2.29 -12.07 13.65
CA ALA A 118 2.20 -10.61 13.55
C ALA A 118 3.07 -10.00 12.43
N LYS A 119 4.03 -10.75 11.87
CA LYS A 119 4.71 -10.35 10.64
C LYS A 119 3.80 -10.73 9.47
N GLN A 120 2.94 -9.82 9.07
CA GLN A 120 2.27 -9.90 7.78
C GLN A 120 3.37 -9.97 6.71
N GLU A 121 3.34 -11.04 5.90
CA GLU A 121 4.14 -11.06 4.67
C GLU A 121 3.81 -9.79 3.88
N PRO A 122 4.82 -9.15 3.25
CA PRO A 122 4.60 -7.93 2.48
C PRO A 122 3.48 -8.18 1.47
N SER A 123 2.38 -7.48 1.61
CA SER A 123 1.26 -7.65 0.70
C SER A 123 1.51 -6.86 -0.58
N PHE A 124 1.92 -7.54 -1.64
CA PHE A 124 2.03 -6.96 -2.98
C PHE A 124 0.66 -6.73 -3.65
N ALA A 125 -0.44 -7.01 -2.94
CA ALA A 125 -1.80 -6.80 -3.45
C ALA A 125 -2.02 -5.36 -3.92
N ARG A 126 -1.40 -4.36 -3.27
CA ARG A 126 -1.48 -2.93 -3.65
C ARG A 126 -0.96 -2.61 -5.05
N TYR A 127 -0.09 -3.47 -5.62
CA TYR A 127 0.42 -3.35 -6.98
C TYR A 127 -0.36 -4.20 -7.98
N SER A 128 -1.32 -4.99 -7.53
CA SER A 128 -2.16 -5.81 -8.40
C SER A 128 -3.11 -4.92 -9.22
N VAL A 129 -3.47 -5.39 -10.41
CA VAL A 129 -4.44 -4.72 -11.27
C VAL A 129 -5.71 -5.56 -11.34
N ASN A 130 -6.86 -4.95 -11.06
CA ASN A 130 -8.16 -5.58 -11.23
C ASN A 130 -8.75 -5.20 -12.59
N VAL A 131 -8.68 -6.10 -13.55
CA VAL A 131 -9.29 -5.91 -14.88
C VAL A 131 -10.77 -6.27 -14.79
N ILE A 132 -11.64 -5.26 -14.64
CA ILE A 132 -13.08 -5.48 -14.49
C ILE A 132 -13.77 -5.84 -15.82
N VAL A 133 -13.25 -5.37 -16.95
CA VAL A 133 -13.72 -5.71 -18.31
C VAL A 133 -12.52 -5.82 -19.24
N ASN A 134 -12.51 -6.86 -20.06
CA ASN A 134 -11.49 -7.05 -21.10
C ASN A 134 -12.16 -7.24 -22.46
N HIS A 135 -11.94 -6.32 -23.38
CA HIS A 135 -12.41 -6.36 -24.77
C HIS A 135 -11.28 -6.62 -25.76
N GLY A 136 -10.08 -6.99 -25.28
CA GLY A 136 -8.88 -7.14 -26.14
C GLY A 136 -9.02 -8.17 -27.26
N GLU A 137 -9.89 -9.16 -27.12
CA GLU A 137 -10.16 -10.19 -28.12
C GLU A 137 -11.44 -9.92 -28.94
N ALA A 138 -12.18 -8.85 -28.60
CA ALA A 138 -13.43 -8.55 -29.29
C ALA A 138 -13.17 -8.03 -30.71
N LYS A 139 -13.83 -8.63 -31.71
CA LYS A 139 -13.73 -8.25 -33.13
C LYS A 139 -14.68 -7.12 -33.53
N GLY A 140 -15.46 -6.58 -32.61
CA GLY A 140 -16.45 -5.53 -32.87
C GLY A 140 -16.96 -4.89 -31.59
N ALA A 141 -17.96 -4.03 -31.71
CA ALA A 141 -18.60 -3.40 -30.57
C ALA A 141 -19.26 -4.47 -29.65
N PRO A 142 -19.08 -4.39 -28.35
CA PRO A 142 -19.70 -5.34 -27.43
C PRO A 142 -21.23 -5.26 -27.50
N CYS A 143 -21.90 -6.41 -27.50
CA CYS A 143 -23.35 -6.50 -27.41
C CYS A 143 -23.72 -7.40 -26.25
N VAL A 144 -24.30 -6.81 -25.20
CA VAL A 144 -24.63 -7.49 -23.97
C VAL A 144 -26.15 -7.58 -23.80
N PHE A 145 -26.65 -8.79 -23.61
CA PHE A 145 -28.05 -9.05 -23.23
C PHE A 145 -28.12 -9.22 -21.73
N GLU A 146 -28.88 -8.32 -21.07
CA GLU A 146 -29.15 -8.44 -19.64
C GLU A 146 -30.61 -8.86 -19.39
N THR A 147 -30.77 -10.09 -18.98
CA THR A 147 -32.09 -10.70 -18.78
C THR A 147 -32.69 -10.46 -17.39
N ASN A 148 -31.82 -10.08 -16.45
CA ASN A 148 -32.24 -9.77 -15.09
C ASN A 148 -31.64 -8.43 -14.63
N PRO A 149 -32.17 -7.28 -15.12
CA PRO A 149 -31.57 -5.98 -14.96
C PRO A 149 -31.76 -5.40 -13.55
N THR A 150 -31.29 -6.14 -12.53
CA THR A 150 -31.19 -5.61 -11.17
C THR A 150 -30.13 -4.51 -11.11
N TYR A 151 -30.19 -3.68 -10.08
CA TYR A 151 -29.21 -2.62 -9.91
C TYR A 151 -27.76 -3.15 -9.96
N TYR A 152 -27.47 -4.20 -9.19
CA TYR A 152 -26.11 -4.76 -9.16
C TYR A 152 -25.69 -5.44 -10.46
N ASN A 153 -26.61 -6.04 -11.18
CA ASN A 153 -26.30 -6.62 -12.50
C ASN A 153 -26.00 -5.55 -13.54
N LEU A 154 -26.66 -4.39 -13.46
CA LEU A 154 -26.41 -3.26 -14.37
C LEU A 154 -25.15 -2.47 -13.98
N PHE A 155 -25.03 -2.07 -12.72
CA PHE A 155 -24.02 -1.12 -12.25
C PHE A 155 -22.77 -1.78 -11.67
N GLY A 156 -22.80 -3.10 -11.45
CA GLY A 156 -21.74 -3.80 -10.73
C GLY A 156 -21.90 -3.73 -9.22
N ARG A 157 -20.95 -4.30 -8.53
CA ARG A 157 -20.95 -4.38 -7.07
C ARG A 157 -19.54 -4.46 -6.53
N ILE A 158 -19.39 -4.15 -5.25
CA ILE A 158 -18.18 -4.41 -4.47
C ILE A 158 -18.51 -5.61 -3.57
N GLU A 159 -17.78 -6.69 -3.74
CA GLU A 159 -17.92 -7.89 -2.91
C GLU A 159 -17.18 -7.71 -1.60
N HIS A 160 -17.66 -8.40 -0.56
CA HIS A 160 -17.03 -8.40 0.75
C HIS A 160 -16.67 -9.83 1.14
N ARG A 161 -15.50 -9.97 1.78
CA ARG A 161 -15.05 -11.22 2.39
C ARG A 161 -15.17 -11.11 3.89
N PHE A 162 -15.71 -12.13 4.53
CA PHE A 162 -15.76 -12.17 5.98
C PHE A 162 -14.52 -12.85 6.53
N GLN A 163 -13.77 -12.15 7.35
CA GLN A 163 -12.60 -12.67 8.02
C GLN A 163 -12.68 -12.31 9.51
N MET A 164 -12.59 -13.31 10.38
CA MET A 164 -12.69 -13.15 11.84
C MET A 164 -13.88 -12.30 12.31
N GLY A 165 -15.03 -12.41 11.63
CA GLY A 165 -16.25 -11.66 11.97
C GLY A 165 -16.32 -10.22 11.43
N ALA A 166 -15.28 -9.73 10.75
CA ALA A 166 -15.28 -8.44 10.08
C ALA A 166 -15.49 -8.60 8.57
N ALA A 167 -16.28 -7.73 7.96
CA ALA A 167 -16.41 -7.63 6.51
C ALA A 167 -15.22 -6.81 5.97
N ILE A 168 -14.41 -7.44 5.14
CA ILE A 168 -13.23 -6.83 4.52
C ILE A 168 -13.49 -6.74 3.02
N THR A 169 -13.11 -5.63 2.41
CA THR A 169 -13.13 -5.44 0.97
C THR A 169 -11.87 -4.77 0.49
N ASP A 170 -11.51 -5.01 -0.74
CA ASP A 170 -10.43 -4.34 -1.44
C ASP A 170 -10.78 -4.11 -2.92
N PHE A 171 -9.96 -3.36 -3.64
CA PHE A 171 -10.24 -3.02 -5.04
C PHE A 171 -10.33 -4.23 -5.97
N THR A 172 -9.77 -5.38 -5.62
CA THR A 172 -9.86 -6.61 -6.43
C THR A 172 -11.24 -7.26 -6.37
N MET A 173 -12.05 -6.85 -5.39
CA MET A 173 -13.43 -7.33 -5.19
C MET A 173 -14.48 -6.51 -5.94
N ILE A 174 -14.06 -5.51 -6.71
CA ILE A 174 -14.94 -4.74 -7.59
C ILE A 174 -15.31 -5.62 -8.78
N LYS A 175 -16.63 -5.76 -9.05
CA LYS A 175 -17.18 -6.55 -10.15
C LYS A 175 -17.98 -5.66 -11.10
N ALA A 176 -17.68 -5.79 -12.39
CA ALA A 176 -18.39 -5.04 -13.44
C ALA A 176 -19.84 -5.49 -13.57
N GLY A 177 -20.74 -4.54 -13.82
CA GLY A 177 -22.09 -4.81 -14.30
C GLY A 177 -22.20 -4.76 -15.84
N ALA A 178 -23.43 -4.98 -16.33
CA ALA A 178 -23.70 -5.00 -17.78
C ALA A 178 -23.36 -3.68 -18.48
N LEU A 179 -23.54 -2.54 -17.79
CA LEU A 179 -23.16 -1.22 -18.34
C LEU A 179 -21.66 -1.12 -18.65
N HIS A 180 -20.82 -1.67 -17.79
CA HIS A 180 -19.37 -1.70 -18.02
C HIS A 180 -19.00 -2.64 -19.18
N LYS A 181 -19.63 -3.83 -19.22
CA LYS A 181 -19.39 -4.85 -20.25
C LYS A 181 -19.86 -4.40 -21.63
N ALA A 182 -20.95 -3.60 -21.69
CA ALA A 182 -21.52 -3.07 -22.93
C ALA A 182 -20.91 -1.74 -23.37
N ASN A 183 -20.04 -1.14 -22.56
CA ASN A 183 -19.48 0.19 -22.85
C ASN A 183 -18.72 0.20 -24.18
N GLY A 184 -18.95 1.18 -25.01
CA GLY A 184 -18.48 1.24 -26.40
C GLY A 184 -19.35 0.45 -27.39
N GLY A 185 -20.51 -0.06 -26.97
CA GLY A 185 -21.38 -0.91 -27.81
C GLY A 185 -22.86 -0.84 -27.49
N PHE A 186 -23.48 -2.01 -27.30
CA PHE A 186 -24.92 -2.14 -27.18
C PHE A 186 -25.30 -2.92 -25.91
N LEU A 187 -26.30 -2.40 -25.19
CA LEU A 187 -26.94 -3.09 -24.08
C LEU A 187 -28.40 -3.35 -24.42
N VAL A 188 -28.78 -4.61 -24.48
CA VAL A 188 -30.15 -5.06 -24.75
C VAL A 188 -30.83 -5.46 -23.44
N ILE A 189 -31.96 -4.84 -23.13
CA ILE A 189 -32.68 -5.03 -21.87
C ILE A 189 -34.19 -5.14 -22.11
N GLY A 190 -34.84 -6.11 -21.47
CA GLY A 190 -36.29 -6.16 -21.46
C GLY A 190 -36.89 -4.98 -20.68
N ALA A 191 -37.65 -4.12 -21.34
CA ALA A 191 -38.21 -2.91 -20.72
C ALA A 191 -39.07 -3.24 -19.50
N LEU A 192 -39.90 -4.29 -19.57
CA LEU A 192 -40.72 -4.73 -18.46
C LEU A 192 -39.91 -5.20 -17.26
N ASP A 193 -38.81 -5.93 -17.53
CA ASP A 193 -37.92 -6.44 -16.48
C ASP A 193 -37.16 -5.31 -15.80
N LEU A 194 -36.71 -4.33 -16.57
CA LEU A 194 -36.09 -3.12 -16.02
C LEU A 194 -37.05 -2.32 -15.12
N LEU A 195 -38.30 -2.12 -15.55
CA LEU A 195 -39.30 -1.36 -14.79
C LEU A 195 -39.77 -2.07 -13.53
N ARG A 196 -39.70 -3.40 -13.48
CA ARG A 196 -40.03 -4.21 -12.27
C ARG A 196 -38.95 -4.14 -11.21
N ASN A 197 -37.71 -3.81 -11.59
CA ASN A 197 -36.58 -3.74 -10.66
C ASN A 197 -36.49 -2.34 -10.05
N ILE A 198 -36.79 -2.26 -8.74
CA ILE A 198 -36.68 -1.02 -7.96
C ILE A 198 -35.22 -0.51 -8.06
N PHE A 199 -35.05 0.81 -8.21
CA PHE A 199 -33.77 1.53 -8.35
C PHE A 199 -33.04 1.38 -9.69
N SER A 200 -33.30 0.35 -10.48
CA SER A 200 -32.60 0.10 -11.74
C SER A 200 -32.90 1.17 -12.79
N TYR A 201 -34.17 1.45 -13.04
CA TYR A 201 -34.60 2.40 -14.07
C TYR A 201 -34.15 3.84 -13.79
N ASP A 202 -34.36 4.32 -12.55
CA ASP A 202 -33.98 5.70 -12.20
C ASP A 202 -32.46 5.89 -12.18
N SER A 203 -31.73 4.88 -11.76
CA SER A 203 -30.26 4.91 -11.79
C SER A 203 -29.74 4.85 -13.23
N LEU A 204 -30.38 4.04 -14.10
CA LEU A 204 -30.01 3.96 -15.52
C LEU A 204 -30.22 5.29 -16.21
N LYS A 205 -31.37 5.96 -16.01
CA LYS A 205 -31.62 7.31 -16.53
C LYS A 205 -30.53 8.30 -16.12
N ARG A 206 -30.13 8.25 -14.85
CA ARG A 206 -29.05 9.13 -14.34
C ARG A 206 -27.71 8.84 -15.01
N ALA A 207 -27.34 7.56 -15.11
CA ALA A 207 -26.09 7.15 -15.72
C ALA A 207 -26.00 7.56 -17.20
N VAL A 208 -27.08 7.34 -17.99
CA VAL A 208 -27.16 7.74 -19.40
C VAL A 208 -27.11 9.27 -19.55
N ARG A 209 -27.82 10.01 -18.70
CA ARG A 209 -27.84 11.49 -18.73
C ARG A 209 -26.46 12.07 -18.41
N ASN A 210 -25.80 11.52 -17.37
CA ASN A 210 -24.51 11.99 -16.92
C ASN A 210 -23.35 11.45 -17.77
N ARG A 211 -23.60 10.45 -18.62
CA ARG A 211 -22.60 9.71 -19.39
C ARG A 211 -21.50 9.13 -18.52
N GLU A 212 -21.88 8.64 -17.37
CA GLU A 212 -20.97 7.98 -16.42
C GLU A 212 -21.66 6.85 -15.67
N VAL A 213 -20.92 5.79 -15.37
CA VAL A 213 -21.37 4.71 -14.51
C VAL A 213 -20.55 4.70 -13.22
N LYS A 214 -21.25 4.57 -12.09
CA LYS A 214 -20.65 4.50 -10.75
C LYS A 214 -20.97 3.14 -10.13
N ILE A 215 -19.98 2.54 -9.50
CA ILE A 215 -20.19 1.34 -8.69
C ILE A 215 -20.38 1.79 -7.25
N GLU A 216 -21.61 1.80 -6.80
CA GLU A 216 -22.01 2.23 -5.47
C GLU A 216 -22.92 1.17 -4.83
N ASP A 217 -22.91 1.09 -3.50
CA ASP A 217 -23.90 0.28 -2.81
C ASP A 217 -25.24 1.03 -2.77
N VAL A 218 -26.32 0.36 -3.22
CA VAL A 218 -27.68 0.91 -3.20
C VAL A 218 -28.09 1.33 -1.80
N TRP A 219 -27.76 0.53 -0.80
CA TRP A 219 -28.14 0.79 0.58
C TRP A 219 -27.44 2.02 1.17
N GLU A 220 -26.20 2.29 0.73
CA GLU A 220 -25.48 3.53 1.08
C GLU A 220 -26.12 4.74 0.39
N GLN A 221 -26.51 4.61 -0.88
CA GLN A 221 -27.18 5.68 -1.63
C GLN A 221 -28.49 6.14 -0.95
N TYR A 222 -29.23 5.21 -0.35
CA TYR A 222 -30.45 5.50 0.40
C TYR A 222 -30.22 5.73 1.90
N ARG A 223 -28.98 5.82 2.36
CA ARG A 223 -28.57 6.04 3.76
C ARG A 223 -29.13 4.99 4.73
N LEU A 224 -29.36 3.78 4.27
CA LEU A 224 -29.87 2.69 5.08
C LEU A 224 -28.74 1.95 5.84
N VAL A 225 -27.51 2.08 5.38
CA VAL A 225 -26.32 1.54 6.04
C VAL A 225 -25.18 2.56 5.90
N THR A 226 -24.49 2.85 6.99
CA THR A 226 -23.28 3.70 7.03
C THR A 226 -22.07 2.79 7.12
N THR A 227 -21.65 2.24 6.00
CA THR A 227 -20.34 1.58 5.91
C THR A 227 -19.38 2.51 5.20
N SER A 228 -18.14 2.56 5.68
CA SER A 228 -17.05 3.23 4.95
C SER A 228 -16.69 2.36 3.74
N ALA A 229 -17.55 2.41 2.72
CA ALA A 229 -17.33 1.64 1.50
C ALA A 229 -16.28 2.33 0.62
N MET A 230 -15.48 1.52 -0.06
CA MET A 230 -14.61 1.98 -1.14
C MET A 230 -15.47 2.61 -2.24
N LYS A 231 -15.06 3.79 -2.74
CA LYS A 231 -15.76 4.49 -3.83
C LYS A 231 -14.85 4.56 -5.06
N PRO A 232 -15.01 3.63 -6.00
CA PRO A 232 -14.28 3.69 -7.27
C PRO A 232 -14.61 4.97 -8.04
N GLU A 233 -13.64 5.47 -8.82
CA GLU A 233 -13.90 6.58 -9.72
C GLU A 233 -15.00 6.23 -10.73
N PRO A 234 -15.86 7.21 -11.13
CA PRO A 234 -16.83 7.02 -12.19
C PRO A 234 -16.14 6.66 -13.50
N ILE A 235 -16.74 5.75 -14.25
CA ILE A 235 -16.26 5.35 -15.59
C ILE A 235 -17.13 6.05 -16.64
N PRO A 236 -16.53 6.75 -17.65
CA PRO A 236 -17.27 7.33 -18.75
C PRO A 236 -18.12 6.27 -19.48
N LEU A 237 -19.36 6.63 -19.79
CA LEU A 237 -20.34 5.73 -20.39
C LEU A 237 -20.69 6.21 -21.80
N ASP A 238 -20.38 5.36 -22.79
CA ASP A 238 -20.75 5.56 -24.19
C ASP A 238 -21.32 4.24 -24.74
N LEU A 239 -22.63 4.09 -24.69
CA LEU A 239 -23.32 2.89 -25.19
C LEU A 239 -24.69 3.23 -25.72
N LYS A 240 -25.28 2.33 -26.51
CA LYS A 240 -26.68 2.37 -26.96
C LYS A 240 -27.49 1.31 -26.20
N ILE A 241 -28.65 1.71 -25.70
CA ILE A 241 -29.63 0.82 -25.03
C ILE A 241 -30.72 0.48 -26.06
N ILE A 242 -31.05 -0.80 -26.15
CA ILE A 242 -32.05 -1.36 -27.06
C ILE A 242 -33.07 -2.16 -26.23
#